data_590afd485965cc91c30271bff8fa2540
#
_entry.id   590afd485965cc91c30271bff8fa2540
#
_cell.length_a   1.000
_cell.length_b   1.000
_cell.length_c   1.000
_cell.angle_alpha   90.00
_cell.angle_beta   90.00
_cell.angle_gamma   90.00
#
_symmetry.space_group_name_H-M   'P 1'
#
loop_
_entity.id
_entity.type
_entity.pdbx_description
1 polymer ?
#
loop_
_entity_poly.entity_id
_entity_poly.type
_entity_poly.pdbx_seq_one_letter_code
_entity_poly.pdbx_strand_id
1 'polypeptide(L)'
;MIFINCLGIDIGKSESVVAHYKDEVLVKEMVIQNNQNGYRYLKNYIKHLDSLFILFESTGIYSRGMKRFCEIHKIDYLEMNPLQAKFKTSSLRSWKTDKSDAHKLALLAFRMKDSKVQRHPEEIYFELRERARFHLEMEINQNRLKVELVETLHQTFPGLEKLFTNRYSKIALNIAKAFPHPDFVSTLTHDELVEKVLHSTDKGISVNKAHKYVQKLIEIQINSFPNVDKSSFLLQKVQYLCDKLLIGIEEMKEFDQEMIDLAKNTTEFENIISIPGIGELTA
;
A
#
# COMPACT_ATOMS: atom_id res chain seq x y z
N MET A 1 -36.51 5.22 6.96
CA MET A 1 -36.48 6.70 6.97
C MET A 1 -36.81 7.16 5.56
N ILE A 2 -37.74 8.10 5.37
CA ILE A 2 -38.10 8.61 4.04
C ILE A 2 -37.24 9.85 3.80
N PHE A 3 -36.31 9.81 2.86
CA PHE A 3 -35.54 10.99 2.49
C PHE A 3 -36.35 11.84 1.51
N ILE A 4 -36.57 13.08 1.86
CA ILE A 4 -37.32 14.05 1.05
C ILE A 4 -36.37 14.76 0.09
N ASN A 5 -35.11 15.02 0.54
CA ASN A 5 -34.09 15.69 -0.26
C ASN A 5 -32.99 14.69 -0.64
N CYS A 6 -32.69 14.55 -1.93
CA CYS A 6 -31.65 13.70 -2.44
C CYS A 6 -30.68 14.51 -3.30
N LEU A 7 -29.39 14.39 -3.04
CA LEU A 7 -28.32 14.90 -3.89
C LEU A 7 -27.63 13.74 -4.60
N GLY A 8 -27.64 13.78 -5.93
CA GLY A 8 -26.74 12.97 -6.75
C GLY A 8 -25.52 13.79 -7.10
N ILE A 9 -24.32 13.20 -6.91
CA ILE A 9 -23.09 13.91 -7.15
C ILE A 9 -22.23 13.12 -8.13
N ASP A 10 -21.94 13.72 -9.27
CA ASP A 10 -20.96 13.24 -10.22
C ASP A 10 -19.60 13.90 -9.90
N ILE A 11 -18.64 13.07 -9.46
CA ILE A 11 -17.37 13.54 -8.91
C ILE A 11 -16.29 13.49 -9.98
N GLY A 12 -15.85 14.67 -10.44
CA GLY A 12 -14.66 14.81 -11.28
C GLY A 12 -13.38 15.02 -10.48
N LYS A 13 -12.29 15.27 -11.17
CA LYS A 13 -10.97 15.52 -10.54
C LYS A 13 -10.91 16.84 -9.78
N SER A 14 -11.35 17.94 -10.40
CA SER A 14 -11.25 19.31 -9.87
C SER A 14 -12.58 19.88 -9.42
N GLU A 15 -13.67 19.39 -9.98
CA GLU A 15 -15.03 19.87 -9.71
C GLU A 15 -16.02 18.72 -9.72
N SER A 16 -17.17 18.92 -9.10
CA SER A 16 -18.26 17.95 -9.05
C SER A 16 -19.56 18.60 -9.45
N VAL A 17 -20.38 17.88 -10.22
CA VAL A 17 -21.75 18.29 -10.54
C VAL A 17 -22.69 17.75 -9.47
N VAL A 18 -23.50 18.61 -8.89
CA VAL A 18 -24.47 18.27 -7.84
C VAL A 18 -25.87 18.53 -8.35
N ALA A 19 -26.70 17.51 -8.41
CA ALA A 19 -28.11 17.61 -8.75
C ALA A 19 -28.95 17.39 -7.47
N HIS A 20 -29.68 18.41 -7.05
CA HIS A 20 -30.59 18.34 -5.91
C HIS A 20 -32.02 18.09 -6.36
N TYR A 21 -32.62 17.04 -5.86
CA TYR A 21 -34.01 16.68 -6.05
C TYR A 21 -34.73 16.65 -4.71
N LYS A 22 -35.97 17.17 -4.70
CA LYS A 22 -36.93 17.05 -3.59
C LYS A 22 -38.18 16.35 -4.12
N ASP A 23 -38.56 15.24 -3.48
CA ASP A 23 -39.72 14.44 -3.89
C ASP A 23 -39.73 14.10 -5.39
N GLU A 24 -38.58 13.69 -5.92
CA GLU A 24 -38.30 13.37 -7.34
C GLU A 24 -38.40 14.57 -8.31
N VAL A 25 -38.55 15.80 -7.81
CA VAL A 25 -38.58 17.04 -8.61
C VAL A 25 -37.22 17.73 -8.51
N LEU A 26 -36.66 18.12 -9.65
CA LEU A 26 -35.39 18.88 -9.67
C LEU A 26 -35.57 20.23 -9.02
N VAL A 27 -34.79 20.50 -7.97
CA VAL A 27 -34.76 21.79 -7.28
C VAL A 27 -33.64 22.67 -7.82
N LYS A 28 -32.46 22.09 -7.95
CA LYS A 28 -31.27 22.84 -8.38
C LYS A 28 -30.17 21.90 -8.92
N GLU A 29 -29.47 22.37 -9.95
CA GLU A 29 -28.19 21.86 -10.38
C GLU A 29 -27.09 22.88 -10.07
N MET A 30 -25.95 22.43 -9.63
CA MET A 30 -24.81 23.29 -9.36
C MET A 30 -23.49 22.56 -9.60
N VAL A 31 -22.44 23.30 -9.91
CA VAL A 31 -21.06 22.80 -9.96
C VAL A 31 -20.33 23.33 -8.74
N ILE A 32 -19.63 22.45 -8.06
CA ILE A 32 -18.78 22.82 -6.92
C ILE A 32 -17.33 22.43 -7.22
N GLN A 33 -16.40 23.26 -6.78
CA GLN A 33 -14.97 22.91 -6.82
C GLN A 33 -14.65 21.88 -5.73
N ASN A 34 -13.81 20.88 -6.04
CA ASN A 34 -13.39 19.86 -5.07
C ASN A 34 -12.29 20.41 -4.15
N ASN A 35 -12.59 21.53 -3.48
CA ASN A 35 -11.71 22.20 -2.54
C ASN A 35 -12.53 22.79 -1.36
N GLN A 36 -11.85 23.40 -0.40
CA GLN A 36 -12.46 23.92 0.80
C GLN A 36 -13.61 24.94 0.52
N ASN A 37 -13.48 25.75 -0.53
CA ASN A 37 -14.49 26.74 -0.87
C ASN A 37 -15.75 26.06 -1.43
N GLY A 38 -15.60 25.08 -2.32
CA GLY A 38 -16.73 24.32 -2.85
C GLY A 38 -17.45 23.51 -1.79
N TYR A 39 -16.73 22.85 -0.89
CA TYR A 39 -17.35 22.13 0.23
C TYR A 39 -18.02 23.06 1.23
N ARG A 40 -17.46 24.26 1.47
CA ARG A 40 -18.12 25.29 2.29
C ARG A 40 -19.40 25.79 1.64
N TYR A 41 -19.39 26.00 0.33
CA TYR A 41 -20.60 26.37 -0.42
C TYR A 41 -21.66 25.27 -0.32
N LEU A 42 -21.30 24.00 -0.54
CA LEU A 42 -22.20 22.88 -0.42
C LEU A 42 -22.78 22.76 1.00
N LYS A 43 -21.94 22.89 2.04
CA LYS A 43 -22.38 22.91 3.44
C LYS A 43 -23.44 23.98 3.71
N ASN A 44 -23.19 25.22 3.25
CA ASN A 44 -24.14 26.31 3.44
C ASN A 44 -25.45 26.06 2.69
N TYR A 45 -25.38 25.44 1.51
CA TYR A 45 -26.57 25.10 0.73
C TYR A 45 -27.44 24.05 1.42
N ILE A 46 -26.80 22.96 1.92
CA ILE A 46 -27.54 21.84 2.53
C ILE A 46 -27.98 22.09 3.99
N LYS A 47 -27.46 23.14 4.63
CA LYS A 47 -27.71 23.46 6.05
C LYS A 47 -29.17 23.48 6.46
N HIS A 48 -30.04 23.84 5.53
CA HIS A 48 -31.49 24.02 5.76
C HIS A 48 -32.33 22.88 5.16
N LEU A 49 -31.67 21.81 4.67
CA LEU A 49 -32.35 20.66 4.10
C LEU A 49 -32.62 19.61 5.17
N ASP A 50 -33.87 19.30 5.40
CA ASP A 50 -34.26 18.21 6.28
C ASP A 50 -34.22 16.87 5.53
N SER A 51 -33.98 15.77 6.24
CA SER A 51 -34.02 14.41 5.68
C SER A 51 -33.19 14.26 4.38
N LEU A 52 -31.94 14.71 4.43
CA LEU A 52 -31.00 14.69 3.30
C LEU A 52 -30.32 13.33 3.13
N PHE A 53 -30.27 12.89 1.88
CA PHE A 53 -29.44 11.75 1.47
C PHE A 53 -28.58 12.10 0.27
N ILE A 54 -27.30 11.71 0.31
CA ILE A 54 -26.33 11.95 -0.77
C ILE A 54 -25.94 10.63 -1.42
N LEU A 55 -25.98 10.57 -2.75
CA LEU A 55 -25.53 9.43 -3.52
C LEU A 55 -24.50 9.86 -4.55
N PHE A 56 -23.34 9.20 -4.55
CA PHE A 56 -22.28 9.45 -5.51
C PHE A 56 -21.60 8.13 -5.95
N GLU A 57 -20.91 8.22 -7.09
CA GLU A 57 -20.15 7.09 -7.62
C GLU A 57 -18.74 7.09 -7.08
N SER A 58 -18.20 5.88 -6.78
CA SER A 58 -16.82 5.72 -6.34
C SER A 58 -15.87 5.97 -7.51
N THR A 59 -15.21 7.12 -7.49
CA THR A 59 -14.20 7.55 -8.48
C THR A 59 -12.78 7.45 -7.94
N GLY A 60 -12.51 6.44 -7.13
CA GLY A 60 -11.21 6.17 -6.53
C GLY A 60 -10.80 7.25 -5.53
N ILE A 61 -9.65 7.89 -5.74
CA ILE A 61 -9.15 8.91 -4.81
C ILE A 61 -10.00 10.19 -4.78
N TYR A 62 -10.73 10.48 -5.87
CA TYR A 62 -11.48 11.73 -5.99
C TYR A 62 -12.76 11.72 -5.17
N SER A 63 -13.41 10.56 -4.97
CA SER A 63 -14.60 10.44 -4.13
C SER A 63 -14.30 10.57 -2.62
N ARG A 64 -13.03 10.41 -2.21
CA ARG A 64 -12.63 10.48 -0.78
C ARG A 64 -12.97 11.82 -0.12
N GLY A 65 -12.81 12.94 -0.85
CA GLY A 65 -13.14 14.27 -0.34
C GLY A 65 -14.62 14.42 0.00
N MET A 66 -15.49 13.93 -0.89
CA MET A 66 -16.94 13.95 -0.67
C MET A 66 -17.37 13.02 0.46
N LYS A 67 -16.78 11.84 0.50
CA LYS A 67 -16.97 10.89 1.60
C LYS A 67 -16.65 11.53 2.94
N ARG A 68 -15.42 12.08 3.11
CA ARG A 68 -15.01 12.78 4.33
C ARG A 68 -15.92 13.95 4.67
N PHE A 69 -16.41 14.70 3.66
CA PHE A 69 -17.38 15.78 3.87
C PHE A 69 -18.67 15.26 4.50
N CYS A 70 -19.24 14.18 3.96
CA CYS A 70 -20.45 13.56 4.52
C CYS A 70 -20.23 13.08 5.95
N GLU A 71 -19.08 12.48 6.22
CA GLU A 71 -18.68 11.99 7.53
C GLU A 71 -18.61 13.09 8.58
N ILE A 72 -17.82 14.11 8.33
CA ILE A 72 -17.64 15.25 9.24
C ILE A 72 -18.98 15.91 9.57
N HIS A 73 -19.90 15.97 8.61
CA HIS A 73 -21.19 16.63 8.78
C HIS A 73 -22.33 15.69 9.15
N LYS A 74 -22.03 14.38 9.38
CA LYS A 74 -22.99 13.34 9.76
C LYS A 74 -24.19 13.26 8.79
N ILE A 75 -23.89 13.35 7.48
CA ILE A 75 -24.87 13.28 6.41
C ILE A 75 -24.97 11.81 5.95
N ASP A 76 -26.19 11.31 5.86
CA ASP A 76 -26.44 9.98 5.31
C ASP A 76 -26.06 9.94 3.83
N TYR A 77 -25.23 8.97 3.43
CA TYR A 77 -24.80 8.82 2.05
C TYR A 77 -24.65 7.37 1.63
N LEU A 78 -24.56 7.19 0.32
CA LEU A 78 -24.18 5.92 -0.29
C LEU A 78 -23.13 6.20 -1.38
N GLU A 79 -21.95 5.58 -1.22
CA GLU A 79 -20.93 5.49 -2.27
C GLU A 79 -21.21 4.23 -3.10
N MET A 80 -21.46 4.39 -4.39
CA MET A 80 -21.84 3.28 -5.27
C MET A 80 -20.68 2.87 -6.18
N ASN A 81 -20.49 1.57 -6.34
CA ASN A 81 -19.55 1.05 -7.32
C ASN A 81 -20.00 1.44 -8.76
N PRO A 82 -19.09 1.91 -9.64
CA PRO A 82 -19.40 2.31 -11.03
C PRO A 82 -20.20 1.29 -11.82
N LEU A 83 -19.88 0.01 -11.70
CA LEU A 83 -20.64 -1.06 -12.38
C LEU A 83 -22.08 -1.15 -11.85
N GLN A 84 -22.29 -1.05 -10.55
CA GLN A 84 -23.62 -1.07 -9.96
C GLN A 84 -24.41 0.19 -10.33
N ALA A 85 -23.77 1.35 -10.35
CA ALA A 85 -24.39 2.61 -10.78
C ALA A 85 -24.86 2.49 -12.24
N LYS A 86 -24.01 2.00 -13.13
CA LYS A 86 -24.35 1.77 -14.54
C LYS A 86 -25.50 0.80 -14.72
N PHE A 87 -25.52 -0.33 -14.03
CA PHE A 87 -26.62 -1.30 -14.09
C PHE A 87 -27.94 -0.72 -13.58
N LYS A 88 -27.92 -0.05 -12.44
CA LYS A 88 -29.14 0.50 -11.82
C LYS A 88 -29.66 1.74 -12.57
N THR A 89 -28.79 2.56 -13.16
CA THR A 89 -29.19 3.73 -13.96
C THR A 89 -29.62 3.31 -15.37
N SER A 90 -29.14 2.18 -15.92
CA SER A 90 -29.60 1.68 -17.22
C SER A 90 -31.09 1.28 -17.26
N SER A 91 -31.66 0.91 -16.12
CA SER A 91 -33.11 0.65 -15.98
C SER A 91 -33.96 1.93 -16.00
N LEU A 92 -33.34 3.12 -15.90
CA LEU A 92 -33.98 4.43 -15.99
C LEU A 92 -34.08 4.93 -17.43
N ARG A 93 -33.92 4.08 -18.43
CA ARG A 93 -33.88 4.40 -19.88
C ARG A 93 -35.12 5.09 -20.47
N SER A 94 -36.18 5.31 -19.70
CA SER A 94 -37.36 6.04 -20.20
C SER A 94 -37.17 7.56 -20.35
N TRP A 95 -36.03 8.10 -19.92
CA TRP A 95 -35.71 9.52 -20.00
C TRP A 95 -34.66 9.79 -21.09
N LYS A 96 -35.15 10.04 -22.31
CA LYS A 96 -34.34 10.40 -23.49
C LYS A 96 -33.79 11.83 -23.43
N THR A 97 -33.15 12.24 -22.33
CA THR A 97 -32.46 13.54 -22.27
C THR A 97 -31.03 13.30 -21.80
N ASP A 98 -30.07 14.04 -22.34
CA ASP A 98 -28.65 14.09 -21.95
C ASP A 98 -28.46 14.65 -20.53
N LYS A 99 -29.19 14.08 -19.53
CA LYS A 99 -29.03 14.44 -18.13
C LYS A 99 -27.72 13.92 -17.63
N SER A 100 -26.99 14.78 -16.94
CA SER A 100 -25.71 14.42 -16.32
C SER A 100 -25.87 13.21 -15.38
N ASP A 101 -24.79 12.49 -15.13
CA ASP A 101 -24.82 11.33 -14.25
C ASP A 101 -25.26 11.69 -12.82
N ALA A 102 -25.01 12.94 -12.40
CA ALA A 102 -25.52 13.48 -11.14
C ALA A 102 -27.06 13.40 -11.02
N HIS A 103 -27.81 13.71 -12.10
CA HIS A 103 -29.28 13.62 -12.10
C HIS A 103 -29.75 12.17 -11.96
N LYS A 104 -29.11 11.23 -12.68
CA LYS A 104 -29.42 9.81 -12.58
C LYS A 104 -29.17 9.27 -11.17
N LEU A 105 -28.06 9.68 -10.55
CA LEU A 105 -27.73 9.32 -9.18
C LEU A 105 -28.76 9.88 -8.18
N ALA A 106 -29.16 11.14 -8.30
CA ALA A 106 -30.16 11.73 -7.43
C ALA A 106 -31.52 11.00 -7.51
N LEU A 107 -31.99 10.68 -8.71
CA LEU A 107 -33.23 9.92 -8.90
C LEU A 107 -33.11 8.48 -8.40
N LEU A 108 -31.94 7.86 -8.57
CA LEU A 108 -31.68 6.52 -8.03
C LEU A 108 -31.74 6.51 -6.51
N ALA A 109 -31.30 7.59 -5.83
CA ALA A 109 -31.31 7.71 -4.39
C ALA A 109 -32.73 7.52 -3.79
N PHE A 110 -33.77 8.02 -4.43
CA PHE A 110 -35.17 7.82 -3.99
C PHE A 110 -35.60 6.34 -4.04
N ARG A 111 -35.05 5.56 -4.97
CA ARG A 111 -35.35 4.12 -5.13
C ARG A 111 -34.57 3.24 -4.16
N MET A 112 -33.53 3.78 -3.57
CA MET A 112 -32.64 3.06 -2.66
C MET A 112 -32.94 3.31 -1.19
N LYS A 113 -34.17 3.70 -0.85
CA LYS A 113 -34.64 4.05 0.50
C LYS A 113 -34.36 2.98 1.55
N ASP A 114 -34.32 1.70 1.15
CA ASP A 114 -34.08 0.55 2.03
C ASP A 114 -32.63 0.05 1.97
N SER A 115 -31.76 0.69 1.17
CA SER A 115 -30.38 0.31 1.12
C SER A 115 -29.71 0.71 2.44
N LYS A 116 -28.89 -0.21 2.98
CA LYS A 116 -28.11 0.08 4.19
C LYS A 116 -27.27 1.33 3.92
N VAL A 117 -27.59 2.42 4.62
CA VAL A 117 -26.71 3.58 4.73
C VAL A 117 -25.33 3.05 5.09
N GLN A 118 -24.31 3.41 4.31
CA GLN A 118 -22.95 3.04 4.66
C GLN A 118 -22.64 3.72 5.99
N ARG A 119 -22.68 2.95 7.07
CA ARG A 119 -22.08 3.40 8.32
C ARG A 119 -20.57 3.32 8.11
N HIS A 120 -19.89 4.38 8.48
CA HIS A 120 -18.46 4.51 8.32
C HIS A 120 -17.75 3.35 9.02
N PRO A 121 -16.81 2.67 8.34
CA PRO A 121 -15.76 2.02 9.07
C PRO A 121 -15.09 3.12 9.92
N GLU A 122 -14.81 2.82 11.17
CA GLU A 122 -14.02 3.72 12.01
C GLU A 122 -12.74 4.13 11.27
N GLU A 123 -12.27 5.35 11.46
CA GLU A 123 -11.10 5.91 10.76
C GLU A 123 -9.88 4.96 10.83
N ILE A 124 -9.79 4.18 11.90
CA ILE A 124 -8.74 3.17 12.13
C ILE A 124 -8.69 2.10 11.04
N TYR A 125 -9.82 1.59 10.55
CA TYR A 125 -9.83 0.58 9.46
C TYR A 125 -9.43 1.17 8.11
N PHE A 126 -9.70 2.46 7.90
CA PHE A 126 -9.17 3.15 6.73
C PHE A 126 -7.65 3.24 6.79
N GLU A 127 -7.10 3.68 7.91
CA GLU A 127 -5.66 3.78 8.15
C GLU A 127 -4.97 2.41 8.02
N LEU A 128 -5.51 1.36 8.63
CA LEU A 128 -4.98 0.01 8.50
C LEU A 128 -4.95 -0.47 7.04
N ARG A 129 -6.01 -0.21 6.27
CA ARG A 129 -6.06 -0.59 4.86
C ARG A 129 -5.03 0.14 4.02
N GLU A 130 -4.82 1.45 4.24
CA GLU A 130 -3.81 2.22 3.49
C GLU A 130 -2.40 1.76 3.87
N ARG A 131 -2.16 1.44 5.15
CA ARG A 131 -0.89 0.86 5.61
C ARG A 131 -0.63 -0.52 5.01
N ALA A 132 -1.63 -1.40 4.98
CA ALA A 132 -1.50 -2.72 4.36
C ALA A 132 -1.17 -2.63 2.86
N ARG A 133 -1.75 -1.66 2.13
CA ARG A 133 -1.40 -1.40 0.73
C ARG A 133 0.03 -0.92 0.57
N PHE A 134 0.45 0.00 1.43
CA PHE A 134 1.82 0.51 1.40
C PHE A 134 2.84 -0.58 1.77
N HIS A 135 2.53 -1.43 2.75
CA HIS A 135 3.34 -2.60 3.08
C HIS A 135 3.54 -3.51 1.87
N LEU A 136 2.47 -3.82 1.13
CA LEU A 136 2.57 -4.60 -0.10
C LEU A 136 3.47 -3.93 -1.15
N GLU A 137 3.41 -2.61 -1.31
CA GLU A 137 4.30 -1.86 -2.21
C GLU A 137 5.76 -1.97 -1.76
N MET A 138 6.03 -1.90 -0.46
CA MET A 138 7.38 -2.11 0.11
C MET A 138 7.89 -3.52 -0.19
N GLU A 139 7.07 -4.57 0.01
CA GLU A 139 7.43 -5.95 -0.32
C GLU A 139 7.76 -6.12 -1.81
N ILE A 140 6.94 -5.58 -2.70
CA ILE A 140 7.18 -5.63 -4.16
C ILE A 140 8.52 -4.97 -4.51
N ASN A 141 8.81 -3.80 -3.93
CA ASN A 141 10.08 -3.11 -4.14
C ASN A 141 11.27 -3.91 -3.61
N GLN A 142 11.16 -4.49 -2.41
CA GLN A 142 12.20 -5.35 -1.84
C GLN A 142 12.45 -6.58 -2.72
N ASN A 143 11.40 -7.22 -3.21
CA ASN A 143 11.53 -8.40 -4.08
C ASN A 143 12.21 -8.05 -5.42
N ARG A 144 11.93 -6.88 -6.00
CA ARG A 144 12.64 -6.38 -7.19
C ARG A 144 14.14 -6.21 -6.92
N LEU A 145 14.52 -5.57 -5.79
CA LEU A 145 15.94 -5.40 -5.42
C LEU A 145 16.65 -6.73 -5.18
N LYS A 146 15.95 -7.71 -4.58
CA LYS A 146 16.49 -9.08 -4.36
C LYS A 146 16.81 -9.79 -5.68
N VAL A 147 15.92 -9.70 -6.67
CA VAL A 147 16.14 -10.28 -8.00
C VAL A 147 17.34 -9.60 -8.66
N GLU A 148 17.37 -8.26 -8.66
CA GLU A 148 18.45 -7.49 -9.27
C GLU A 148 19.82 -7.75 -8.62
N LEU A 149 19.86 -7.94 -7.30
CA LEU A 149 21.07 -8.31 -6.59
C LEU A 149 21.61 -9.68 -7.06
N VAL A 150 20.74 -10.68 -7.16
CA VAL A 150 21.15 -12.04 -7.60
C VAL A 150 21.64 -12.01 -9.05
N GLU A 151 20.95 -11.31 -9.94
CA GLU A 151 21.37 -11.16 -11.35
C GLU A 151 22.72 -10.44 -11.46
N THR A 152 22.97 -9.45 -10.61
CA THR A 152 24.25 -8.73 -10.57
C THR A 152 25.36 -9.61 -9.99
N LEU A 153 25.08 -10.35 -8.91
CA LEU A 153 26.05 -11.31 -8.32
C LEU A 153 26.43 -12.42 -9.28
N HIS A 154 25.52 -12.92 -10.11
CA HIS A 154 25.84 -13.90 -11.16
C HIS A 154 26.88 -13.38 -12.17
N GLN A 155 27.05 -12.06 -12.29
CA GLN A 155 28.05 -11.44 -13.16
C GLN A 155 29.36 -11.11 -12.41
N THR A 156 29.27 -10.70 -11.14
CA THR A 156 30.38 -10.19 -10.37
C THR A 156 31.04 -11.25 -9.49
N PHE A 157 30.24 -12.12 -8.85
CA PHE A 157 30.72 -13.22 -8.00
C PHE A 157 29.78 -14.42 -8.06
N PRO A 158 29.76 -15.17 -9.18
CA PRO A 158 28.91 -16.34 -9.33
C PRO A 158 29.10 -17.36 -8.20
N GLY A 159 27.99 -17.80 -7.60
CA GLY A 159 27.99 -18.79 -6.53
C GLY A 159 27.94 -18.19 -5.12
N LEU A 160 28.23 -16.89 -4.92
CA LEU A 160 28.20 -16.24 -3.61
C LEU A 160 26.80 -16.33 -2.96
N GLU A 161 25.74 -16.28 -3.75
CA GLU A 161 24.36 -16.41 -3.30
C GLU A 161 24.05 -17.75 -2.62
N LYS A 162 24.92 -18.77 -2.77
CA LYS A 162 24.80 -20.11 -2.18
C LYS A 162 25.53 -20.24 -0.83
N LEU A 163 26.25 -19.20 -0.41
CA LEU A 163 27.01 -19.22 0.85
C LEU A 163 26.09 -19.41 2.05
N PHE A 164 24.94 -18.77 2.06
CA PHE A 164 23.96 -18.80 3.14
C PHE A 164 22.64 -19.42 2.68
N THR A 165 21.95 -20.12 3.59
CA THR A 165 20.61 -20.66 3.33
C THR A 165 19.62 -19.52 3.02
N ASN A 166 19.65 -18.44 3.84
CA ASN A 166 18.93 -17.22 3.54
C ASN A 166 19.90 -16.17 2.96
N ARG A 167 19.90 -16.06 1.64
CA ARG A 167 20.78 -15.16 0.87
C ARG A 167 20.49 -13.66 1.07
N TYR A 168 19.37 -13.34 1.71
CA TYR A 168 18.95 -11.96 2.01
C TYR A 168 19.01 -11.64 3.51
N SER A 169 19.60 -12.50 4.32
CA SER A 169 19.88 -12.19 5.72
C SER A 169 20.90 -11.06 5.85
N LYS A 170 20.88 -10.32 6.96
CA LYS A 170 21.87 -9.25 7.22
C LYS A 170 23.30 -9.69 7.00
N ILE A 171 23.66 -10.88 7.51
CA ILE A 171 25.01 -11.44 7.33
C ILE A 171 25.32 -11.69 5.84
N ALA A 172 24.38 -12.23 5.08
CA ALA A 172 24.57 -12.52 3.65
C ALA A 172 24.76 -11.23 2.85
N LEU A 173 23.94 -10.21 3.12
CA LEU A 173 24.02 -8.91 2.45
C LEU A 173 25.32 -8.17 2.80
N ASN A 174 25.75 -8.20 4.07
CA ASN A 174 27.00 -7.58 4.49
C ASN A 174 28.24 -8.28 3.88
N ILE A 175 28.20 -9.60 3.75
CA ILE A 175 29.26 -10.36 3.07
C ILE A 175 29.27 -10.06 1.57
N ALA A 176 28.12 -10.02 0.91
CA ALA A 176 28.05 -9.65 -0.51
C ALA A 176 28.52 -8.20 -0.76
N LYS A 177 28.20 -7.27 0.15
CA LYS A 177 28.68 -5.89 0.11
C LYS A 177 30.21 -5.80 0.29
N ALA A 178 30.76 -6.59 1.22
CA ALA A 178 32.20 -6.59 1.50
C ALA A 178 33.01 -7.27 0.39
N PHE A 179 32.44 -8.30 -0.22
CA PHE A 179 33.06 -9.12 -1.23
C PHE A 179 32.24 -9.19 -2.53
N PRO A 180 32.12 -8.08 -3.27
CA PRO A 180 31.34 -8.05 -4.51
C PRO A 180 32.01 -8.77 -5.68
N HIS A 181 33.28 -9.21 -5.53
CA HIS A 181 34.09 -9.94 -6.52
C HIS A 181 35.03 -10.94 -5.83
N PRO A 182 35.34 -12.13 -6.41
CA PRO A 182 36.21 -13.13 -5.79
C PRO A 182 37.61 -12.61 -5.46
N ASP A 183 38.17 -11.67 -6.22
CA ASP A 183 39.50 -11.10 -5.96
C ASP A 183 39.58 -10.40 -4.59
N PHE A 184 38.48 -9.87 -4.06
CA PHE A 184 38.50 -9.28 -2.72
C PHE A 184 38.65 -10.32 -1.60
N VAL A 185 38.25 -11.56 -1.85
CA VAL A 185 38.44 -12.68 -0.91
C VAL A 185 39.90 -13.15 -0.97
N SER A 186 40.49 -13.28 -2.16
CA SER A 186 41.84 -13.79 -2.35
C SER A 186 42.94 -12.87 -1.80
N THR A 187 42.65 -11.60 -1.55
CA THR A 187 43.62 -10.64 -0.99
C THR A 187 43.74 -10.69 0.52
N LEU A 188 42.86 -11.43 1.22
CA LEU A 188 42.81 -11.49 2.68
C LEU A 188 43.26 -12.86 3.20
N THR A 189 43.85 -12.85 4.37
CA THR A 189 44.16 -14.05 5.12
C THR A 189 42.90 -14.71 5.68
N HIS A 190 42.98 -15.98 6.05
CA HIS A 190 41.87 -16.70 6.66
C HIS A 190 41.33 -16.00 7.93
N ASP A 191 42.23 -15.49 8.79
CA ASP A 191 41.85 -14.84 10.04
C ASP A 191 41.15 -13.49 9.80
N GLU A 192 41.63 -12.70 8.84
CA GLU A 192 40.95 -11.46 8.41
C GLU A 192 39.54 -11.72 7.83
N LEU A 193 39.39 -12.82 7.09
CA LEU A 193 38.07 -13.24 6.59
C LEU A 193 37.12 -13.63 7.74
N VAL A 194 37.64 -14.36 8.75
CA VAL A 194 36.86 -14.74 9.94
C VAL A 194 36.41 -13.51 10.69
N GLU A 195 37.29 -12.53 10.90
CA GLU A 195 36.96 -11.27 11.56
C GLU A 195 35.84 -10.52 10.82
N LYS A 196 35.94 -10.40 9.48
CA LYS A 196 34.91 -9.77 8.65
C LYS A 196 33.56 -10.49 8.74
N VAL A 197 33.57 -11.82 8.78
CA VAL A 197 32.35 -12.63 8.93
C VAL A 197 31.74 -12.41 10.32
N LEU A 198 32.53 -12.35 11.38
CA LEU A 198 32.06 -12.07 12.74
C LEU A 198 31.41 -10.70 12.87
N HIS A 199 31.96 -9.68 12.22
CA HIS A 199 31.45 -8.30 12.24
C HIS A 199 30.31 -8.04 11.22
N SER A 200 29.94 -9.03 10.39
CA SER A 200 28.89 -8.87 9.37
C SER A 200 27.45 -8.99 9.92
N THR A 201 27.28 -9.22 11.20
CA THR A 201 25.97 -9.36 11.86
C THR A 201 26.01 -8.87 13.29
N ASP A 202 24.92 -8.18 13.71
CA ASP A 202 24.70 -7.76 15.09
C ASP A 202 24.33 -8.94 16.01
N LYS A 203 23.85 -10.04 15.42
CA LYS A 203 23.59 -11.29 16.15
C LYS A 203 24.88 -12.06 16.21
N GLY A 204 25.44 -12.24 17.43
CA GLY A 204 26.64 -13.01 17.63
C GLY A 204 26.59 -14.38 16.95
N ILE A 205 27.63 -14.70 16.17
CA ILE A 205 27.85 -16.04 15.63
C ILE A 205 29.08 -16.66 16.33
N SER A 206 29.05 -17.96 16.53
CA SER A 206 30.20 -18.63 17.10
C SER A 206 31.41 -18.61 16.15
N VAL A 207 32.59 -18.50 16.71
CA VAL A 207 33.86 -18.54 15.93
C VAL A 207 33.92 -19.77 15.03
N ASN A 208 33.51 -20.94 15.52
CA ASN A 208 33.47 -22.17 14.74
C ASN A 208 32.53 -22.07 13.51
N LYS A 209 31.42 -21.34 13.66
CA LYS A 209 30.51 -21.12 12.54
C LYS A 209 31.08 -20.13 11.53
N ALA A 210 31.79 -19.10 12.00
CA ALA A 210 32.50 -18.15 11.14
C ALA A 210 33.59 -18.87 10.30
N HIS A 211 34.40 -19.73 10.91
CA HIS A 211 35.35 -20.55 10.17
C HIS A 211 34.70 -21.40 9.07
N LYS A 212 33.55 -22.02 9.36
CA LYS A 212 32.81 -22.79 8.33
C LYS A 212 32.33 -21.92 7.16
N TYR A 213 31.86 -20.71 7.44
CA TYR A 213 31.48 -19.77 6.39
C TYR A 213 32.69 -19.32 5.56
N VAL A 214 33.82 -19.03 6.20
CA VAL A 214 35.04 -18.63 5.50
C VAL A 214 35.55 -19.76 4.62
N GLN A 215 35.60 -21.01 5.12
CA GLN A 215 35.98 -22.16 4.32
C GLN A 215 35.11 -22.30 3.06
N LYS A 216 33.79 -22.20 3.22
CA LYS A 216 32.85 -22.24 2.09
C LYS A 216 33.01 -21.04 1.15
N LEU A 217 33.27 -19.84 1.68
CA LEU A 217 33.52 -18.63 0.89
C LEU A 217 34.77 -18.78 0.01
N ILE A 218 35.85 -19.33 0.56
CA ILE A 218 37.09 -19.62 -0.18
C ILE A 218 36.84 -20.67 -1.26
N GLU A 219 36.07 -21.73 -0.96
CA GLU A 219 35.67 -22.73 -1.94
C GLU A 219 34.87 -22.12 -3.10
N ILE A 220 33.94 -21.26 -2.81
CA ILE A 220 33.15 -20.53 -3.84
C ILE A 220 34.09 -19.63 -4.65
N GLN A 221 35.00 -18.90 -3.99
CA GLN A 221 35.96 -18.01 -4.64
C GLN A 221 36.85 -18.76 -5.66
N ILE A 222 37.37 -19.92 -5.29
CA ILE A 222 38.24 -20.73 -6.18
C ILE A 222 37.46 -21.24 -7.41
N ASN A 223 36.19 -21.56 -7.25
CA ASN A 223 35.34 -22.10 -8.32
C ASN A 223 34.56 -21.01 -9.09
N SER A 224 34.69 -19.77 -8.69
CA SER A 224 33.94 -18.66 -9.33
C SER A 224 34.67 -18.13 -10.55
N PHE A 225 33.92 -17.89 -11.62
CA PHE A 225 34.40 -17.22 -12.83
C PHE A 225 33.53 -16.02 -13.14
N PRO A 226 33.90 -14.81 -12.68
CA PRO A 226 33.11 -13.59 -12.92
C PRO A 226 33.16 -13.19 -14.39
N ASN A 227 32.08 -12.54 -14.84
CA ASN A 227 31.95 -12.02 -16.20
C ASN A 227 32.56 -10.61 -16.36
N VAL A 228 33.00 -10.01 -15.26
CA VAL A 228 33.50 -8.62 -15.20
C VAL A 228 34.77 -8.56 -14.35
N ASP A 229 35.56 -7.52 -14.60
CA ASP A 229 36.74 -7.24 -13.79
C ASP A 229 36.38 -6.53 -12.47
N LYS A 230 37.32 -6.57 -11.50
CA LYS A 230 37.20 -5.88 -10.19
C LYS A 230 37.04 -4.37 -10.27
N SER A 231 37.28 -3.74 -11.43
CA SER A 231 37.08 -2.31 -11.70
C SER A 231 35.66 -1.98 -12.22
N SER A 232 34.84 -3.00 -12.45
CA SER A 232 33.50 -2.82 -13.01
C SER A 232 32.58 -2.02 -12.09
N PHE A 233 31.74 -1.14 -12.67
CA PHE A 233 30.66 -0.45 -11.97
C PHE A 233 29.66 -1.41 -11.31
N LEU A 234 29.53 -2.63 -11.83
CA LEU A 234 28.61 -3.62 -11.25
C LEU A 234 28.95 -3.96 -9.78
N LEU A 235 30.19 -3.81 -9.36
CA LEU A 235 30.60 -4.00 -7.97
C LEU A 235 29.96 -2.91 -7.06
N GLN A 236 29.99 -1.66 -7.51
CA GLN A 236 29.31 -0.56 -6.81
C GLN A 236 27.80 -0.78 -6.78
N LYS A 237 27.22 -1.33 -7.87
CA LYS A 237 25.80 -1.70 -7.93
C LYS A 237 25.46 -2.79 -6.90
N VAL A 238 26.27 -3.83 -6.72
CA VAL A 238 26.09 -4.84 -5.65
C VAL A 238 26.05 -4.17 -4.29
N GLN A 239 27.03 -3.31 -4.00
CA GLN A 239 27.08 -2.58 -2.71
C GLN A 239 25.84 -1.74 -2.47
N TYR A 240 25.42 -0.98 -3.48
CA TYR A 240 24.20 -0.16 -3.43
C TYR A 240 22.92 -1.01 -3.17
N LEU A 241 22.78 -2.13 -3.88
CA LEU A 241 21.63 -3.02 -3.71
C LEU A 241 21.61 -3.65 -2.32
N CYS A 242 22.78 -4.08 -1.81
CA CYS A 242 22.90 -4.60 -0.44
C CYS A 242 22.49 -3.54 0.59
N ASP A 243 22.95 -2.29 0.45
CA ASP A 243 22.57 -1.20 1.35
C ASP A 243 21.07 -0.93 1.33
N LYS A 244 20.47 -0.88 0.13
CA LYS A 244 19.03 -0.69 0.00
C LYS A 244 18.22 -1.82 0.63
N LEU A 245 18.67 -3.07 0.48
CA LEU A 245 18.02 -4.22 1.09
C LEU A 245 18.18 -4.21 2.62
N LEU A 246 19.36 -3.85 3.14
CA LEU A 246 19.58 -3.74 4.59
C LEU A 246 18.68 -2.67 5.23
N ILE A 247 18.62 -1.48 4.63
CA ILE A 247 17.73 -0.40 5.08
C ILE A 247 16.27 -0.87 5.03
N GLY A 248 15.84 -1.45 3.92
CA GLY A 248 14.45 -1.89 3.77
C GLY A 248 14.04 -3.01 4.73
N ILE A 249 14.97 -3.85 5.20
CA ILE A 249 14.68 -4.83 6.26
C ILE A 249 14.31 -4.14 7.57
N GLU A 250 15.02 -3.08 7.94
CA GLU A 250 14.72 -2.33 9.18
C GLU A 250 13.43 -1.51 9.02
N GLU A 251 13.28 -0.78 7.90
CA GLU A 251 12.08 0.00 7.61
C GLU A 251 10.81 -0.85 7.63
N MET A 252 10.85 -2.04 6.99
CA MET A 252 9.71 -2.95 7.02
C MET A 252 9.40 -3.44 8.43
N LYS A 253 10.42 -3.78 9.20
CA LYS A 253 10.24 -4.25 10.58
C LYS A 253 9.61 -3.18 11.49
N GLU A 254 10.04 -1.92 11.35
CA GLU A 254 9.47 -0.79 12.08
C GLU A 254 8.02 -0.55 11.67
N PHE A 255 7.75 -0.58 10.37
CA PHE A 255 6.41 -0.40 9.81
C PHE A 255 5.44 -1.52 10.22
N ASP A 256 5.89 -2.78 10.22
CA ASP A 256 5.12 -3.92 10.71
C ASP A 256 4.69 -3.71 12.16
N GLN A 257 5.61 -3.23 13.02
CA GLN A 257 5.30 -2.97 14.42
C GLN A 257 4.27 -1.85 14.57
N GLU A 258 4.41 -0.76 13.80
CA GLU A 258 3.42 0.33 13.80
C GLU A 258 2.03 -0.14 13.35
N MET A 259 1.95 -1.03 12.35
CA MET A 259 0.69 -1.62 11.89
C MET A 259 0.04 -2.47 12.98
N ILE A 260 0.83 -3.33 13.63
CA ILE A 260 0.38 -4.18 14.73
C ILE A 260 -0.13 -3.32 15.89
N ASP A 261 0.61 -2.29 16.28
CA ASP A 261 0.23 -1.41 17.39
C ASP A 261 -1.04 -0.62 17.08
N LEU A 262 -1.25 -0.24 15.83
CA LEU A 262 -2.50 0.36 15.39
C LEU A 262 -3.66 -0.65 15.43
N ALA A 263 -3.45 -1.88 14.94
CA ALA A 263 -4.46 -2.93 14.89
C ALA A 263 -4.93 -3.37 16.29
N LYS A 264 -4.04 -3.35 17.29
CA LYS A 264 -4.38 -3.62 18.70
C LYS A 264 -5.44 -2.69 19.30
N ASN A 265 -5.67 -1.54 18.67
CA ASN A 265 -6.75 -0.63 19.08
C ASN A 265 -8.12 -0.98 18.48
N THR A 266 -8.22 -2.04 17.68
CA THR A 266 -9.49 -2.55 17.17
C THR A 266 -10.06 -3.66 18.06
N THR A 267 -11.38 -3.78 18.10
CA THR A 267 -12.06 -4.80 18.92
C THR A 267 -11.91 -6.21 18.34
N GLU A 268 -11.63 -6.32 17.04
CA GLU A 268 -11.53 -7.59 16.32
C GLU A 268 -10.16 -8.23 16.43
N PHE A 269 -9.11 -7.46 16.72
CA PHE A 269 -7.73 -7.94 16.72
C PHE A 269 -7.51 -9.13 17.65
N GLU A 270 -7.96 -9.03 18.90
CA GLU A 270 -7.86 -10.11 19.88
C GLU A 270 -8.60 -11.39 19.44
N ASN A 271 -9.76 -11.21 18.80
CA ASN A 271 -10.56 -12.33 18.28
C ASN A 271 -9.86 -13.04 17.11
N ILE A 272 -9.24 -12.27 16.21
CA ILE A 272 -8.55 -12.82 15.04
C ILE A 272 -7.26 -13.53 15.45
N ILE A 273 -6.48 -12.97 16.37
CA ILE A 273 -5.26 -13.61 16.90
C ILE A 273 -5.56 -14.92 17.63
N SER A 274 -6.74 -15.07 18.24
CA SER A 274 -7.12 -16.32 18.91
C SER A 274 -7.23 -17.50 17.96
N ILE A 275 -7.28 -17.28 16.64
CA ILE A 275 -7.36 -18.32 15.62
C ILE A 275 -5.97 -18.96 15.43
N PRO A 276 -5.82 -20.29 15.64
CA PRO A 276 -4.54 -20.95 15.48
C PRO A 276 -3.94 -20.75 14.08
N GLY A 277 -2.67 -20.29 14.03
CA GLY A 277 -1.94 -20.05 12.78
C GLY A 277 -2.02 -18.63 12.24
N ILE A 278 -2.80 -17.74 12.85
CA ILE A 278 -2.80 -16.32 12.52
C ILE A 278 -1.80 -15.61 13.43
N GLY A 279 -0.82 -14.94 12.81
CA GLY A 279 0.14 -14.08 13.52
C GLY A 279 -0.33 -12.63 13.56
N GLU A 280 0.32 -11.81 14.42
CA GLU A 280 -0.06 -10.40 14.64
C GLU A 280 -0.12 -9.56 13.35
N LEU A 281 0.80 -9.80 12.40
CA LEU A 281 0.82 -9.07 11.12
C LEU A 281 -0.27 -9.54 10.14
N THR A 282 -0.82 -10.73 10.33
CA THR A 282 -1.88 -11.31 9.47
C THR A 282 -3.28 -10.97 9.99
N ALA A 283 -3.37 -10.67 11.27
CA ALA A 283 -4.62 -10.31 11.95
C ALA A 283 -5.07 -8.90 11.60
#